data_e14b391a0992c3e19a081811b475d853
#
_entry.id   e14b391a0992c3e19a081811b475d853
#
_cell.length_a   1.000
_cell.length_b   1.000
_cell.length_c   1.000
_cell.angle_alpha   90.00
_cell.angle_beta   90.00
_cell.angle_gamma   90.00
#
_symmetry.space_group_name_H-M   'P 1'
#
loop_
_entity.id
_entity.type
_entity.pdbx_description
1 polymer ?
#
loop_
_entity_poly.entity_id
_entity_poly.type
_entity_poly.pdbx_seq_one_letter_code
_entity_poly.pdbx_strand_id
1 'polypeptide(L)'
;MIEYIKGELAELTPALAVVEAAGVGYALNISLQTFSAIQGKKDVKLYVHESLVTGGRDDSYSFYGFATKQERELYRLLITVSGVGSNSARMMLSAIAPGELSQYIASGNDRVLTSVKGIGAKTAQRIIVDLKDKIGSLGISGEAPTAMSGGVMINHEVKDEAVGALTMLGFAPAASAKVVTAILQEDNSLPVGQVVKLALKQIK
;
A
#
# COMPACT_ATOMS: atom_id res chain seq x y z
N MET A 1 10.48 5.47 -14.41
CA MET A 1 9.96 4.95 -13.11
C MET A 1 9.55 3.49 -13.29
N ILE A 2 10.06 2.60 -12.46
CA ILE A 2 9.72 1.18 -12.48
C ILE A 2 8.46 0.98 -11.63
N GLU A 3 7.41 0.40 -12.19
CA GLU A 3 6.14 0.18 -11.49
C GLU A 3 6.17 -1.11 -10.65
N TYR A 4 6.71 -2.18 -11.24
CA TYR A 4 6.93 -3.46 -10.58
C TYR A 4 8.04 -4.25 -11.27
N ILE A 5 8.61 -5.21 -10.54
CA ILE A 5 9.49 -6.23 -11.06
C ILE A 5 8.83 -7.59 -10.82
N LYS A 6 8.76 -8.41 -11.88
CA LYS A 6 8.25 -9.78 -11.81
C LYS A 6 9.31 -10.73 -12.34
N GLY A 7 9.65 -11.74 -11.55
CA GLY A 7 10.68 -12.71 -11.92
C GLY A 7 10.92 -13.76 -10.84
N GLU A 8 12.00 -14.49 -10.98
CA GLU A 8 12.43 -15.50 -10.01
C GLU A 8 13.02 -14.83 -8.76
N LEU A 9 12.68 -15.34 -7.58
CA LEU A 9 13.24 -14.89 -6.32
C LEU A 9 14.61 -15.59 -6.12
N ALA A 10 15.69 -14.92 -6.55
CA ALA A 10 17.04 -15.45 -6.51
C ALA A 10 17.63 -15.46 -5.10
N GLU A 11 17.40 -14.39 -4.31
CA GLU A 11 17.85 -14.29 -2.92
C GLU A 11 16.78 -13.64 -2.06
N LEU A 12 16.66 -14.08 -0.81
CA LEU A 12 15.74 -13.52 0.16
C LEU A 12 16.36 -13.45 1.55
N THR A 13 16.35 -12.25 2.12
CA THR A 13 16.64 -11.99 3.54
C THR A 13 15.50 -11.16 4.15
N PRO A 14 15.40 -11.03 5.48
CA PRO A 14 14.34 -10.21 6.10
C PRO A 14 14.29 -8.75 5.67
N ALA A 15 15.35 -8.23 5.05
CA ALA A 15 15.48 -6.83 4.67
C ALA A 15 15.72 -6.60 3.17
N LEU A 16 16.02 -7.66 2.41
CA LEU A 16 16.40 -7.59 1.01
C LEU A 16 15.83 -8.78 0.24
N ALA A 17 15.30 -8.50 -0.94
CA ALA A 17 14.97 -9.52 -1.94
C ALA A 17 15.73 -9.21 -3.24
N VAL A 18 16.32 -10.24 -3.87
CA VAL A 18 16.86 -10.14 -5.23
C VAL A 18 15.90 -10.87 -6.16
N VAL A 19 15.32 -10.11 -7.08
CA VAL A 19 14.41 -10.65 -8.10
C VAL A 19 15.12 -10.63 -9.45
N GLU A 20 15.31 -11.80 -10.05
CA GLU A 20 15.87 -11.92 -11.38
C GLU A 20 14.78 -11.80 -12.44
N ALA A 21 14.91 -10.84 -13.33
CA ALA A 21 14.02 -10.63 -14.46
C ALA A 21 14.85 -10.41 -15.73
N ALA A 22 14.66 -11.27 -16.73
CA ALA A 22 15.35 -11.22 -18.03
C ALA A 22 16.89 -11.20 -17.91
N GLY A 23 17.45 -11.99 -16.97
CA GLY A 23 18.90 -12.08 -16.74
C GLY A 23 19.50 -10.91 -15.94
N VAL A 24 18.66 -10.04 -15.35
CA VAL A 24 19.10 -8.95 -14.49
C VAL A 24 18.57 -9.17 -13.08
N GLY A 25 19.47 -9.20 -12.09
CA GLY A 25 19.13 -9.26 -10.67
C GLY A 25 18.87 -7.88 -10.08
N TYR A 26 17.64 -7.65 -9.62
CA TYR A 26 17.23 -6.40 -8.97
C TYR A 26 17.22 -6.58 -7.46
N ALA A 27 18.09 -5.86 -6.75
CA ALA A 27 18.14 -5.86 -5.30
C ALA A 27 17.12 -4.84 -4.74
N LEU A 28 16.14 -5.32 -3.99
CA LEU A 28 15.02 -4.55 -3.46
C LEU A 28 15.06 -4.56 -1.93
N ASN A 29 15.11 -3.39 -1.31
CA ASN A 29 14.88 -3.26 0.12
C ASN A 29 13.41 -3.57 0.43
N ILE A 30 13.13 -4.48 1.35
CA ILE A 30 11.78 -4.91 1.67
C ILE A 30 11.45 -4.74 3.15
N SER A 31 10.17 -4.68 3.49
CA SER A 31 9.65 -4.76 4.84
C SER A 31 9.56 -6.22 5.31
N LEU A 32 9.41 -6.45 6.62
CA LEU A 32 9.11 -7.78 7.16
C LEU A 32 7.74 -8.31 6.69
N GLN A 33 6.79 -7.42 6.40
CA GLN A 33 5.48 -7.81 5.84
C GLN A 33 5.67 -8.38 4.43
N THR A 34 6.41 -7.67 3.57
CA THR A 34 6.76 -8.17 2.24
C THR A 34 7.57 -9.46 2.31
N PHE A 35 8.58 -9.55 3.21
CA PHE A 35 9.35 -10.77 3.43
C PHE A 35 8.43 -11.96 3.73
N SER A 36 7.52 -11.82 4.70
CA SER A 36 6.58 -12.88 5.09
C SER A 36 5.64 -13.26 3.94
N ALA A 37 5.24 -12.29 3.12
CA ALA A 37 4.35 -12.52 1.99
C ALA A 37 5.00 -13.28 0.82
N ILE A 38 6.33 -13.19 0.66
CA ILE A 38 7.05 -13.82 -0.47
C ILE A 38 7.91 -15.01 -0.07
N GLN A 39 8.10 -15.24 1.22
CA GLN A 39 8.88 -16.37 1.72
C GLN A 39 8.35 -17.71 1.20
N GLY A 40 9.24 -18.55 0.67
CA GLY A 40 8.91 -19.86 0.09
C GLY A 40 8.33 -19.81 -1.33
N LYS A 41 8.21 -18.65 -1.94
CA LYS A 41 7.80 -18.51 -3.34
C LYS A 41 9.02 -18.58 -4.26
N LYS A 42 8.85 -19.21 -5.42
CA LYS A 42 9.88 -19.25 -6.46
C LYS A 42 9.80 -18.00 -7.35
N ASP A 43 8.60 -17.64 -7.76
CA ASP A 43 8.32 -16.48 -8.61
C ASP A 43 7.54 -15.43 -7.81
N VAL A 44 7.96 -14.19 -7.94
CA VAL A 44 7.34 -13.07 -7.23
C VAL A 44 7.09 -11.89 -8.15
N LYS A 45 6.12 -11.08 -7.77
CA LYS A 45 5.90 -9.73 -8.32
C LYS A 45 5.96 -8.75 -7.16
N LEU A 46 6.93 -7.84 -7.20
CA LEU A 46 7.08 -6.78 -6.21
C LEU A 46 6.83 -5.42 -6.86
N TYR A 47 5.96 -4.62 -6.26
CA TYR A 47 5.76 -3.23 -6.63
C TYR A 47 6.95 -2.41 -6.16
N VAL A 48 7.41 -1.45 -6.95
CA VAL A 48 8.69 -0.78 -6.72
C VAL A 48 8.50 0.71 -6.43
N HIS A 49 9.30 1.22 -5.53
CA HIS A 49 9.60 2.62 -5.37
C HIS A 49 11.10 2.84 -5.56
N GLU A 50 11.46 3.75 -6.47
CA GLU A 50 12.82 4.18 -6.71
C GLU A 50 13.16 5.34 -5.79
N SER A 51 14.26 5.25 -5.08
CA SER A 51 14.79 6.30 -4.21
C SER A 51 16.16 6.72 -4.68
N LEU A 52 16.27 7.96 -5.10
CA LEU A 52 17.55 8.61 -5.44
C LEU A 52 17.86 9.61 -4.33
N VAL A 53 18.94 9.37 -3.60
CA VAL A 53 19.47 10.33 -2.62
C VAL A 53 20.70 10.99 -3.21
N THR A 54 20.59 12.29 -3.45
CA THR A 54 21.67 13.12 -4.01
C THR A 54 22.14 14.12 -2.97
N GLY A 55 23.39 14.57 -3.09
CA GLY A 55 23.95 15.65 -2.25
C GLY A 55 24.69 15.17 -1.01
N GLY A 56 24.94 13.86 -0.86
CA GLY A 56 25.88 13.28 0.10
C GLY A 56 27.28 13.15 -0.46
N ARG A 57 28.17 12.41 0.24
CA ARG A 57 29.49 12.03 -0.29
C ARG A 57 29.39 11.13 -1.52
N ASP A 58 28.33 10.30 -1.56
CA ASP A 58 28.01 9.42 -2.67
C ASP A 58 26.51 9.49 -2.94
N ASP A 59 26.13 9.68 -4.21
CA ASP A 59 24.74 9.55 -4.64
C ASP A 59 24.34 8.08 -4.53
N SER A 60 23.22 7.80 -3.88
CA SER A 60 22.72 6.44 -3.71
C SER A 60 21.39 6.24 -4.44
N TYR A 61 21.35 5.20 -5.27
CA TYR A 61 20.16 4.77 -5.96
C TYR A 61 19.69 3.45 -5.37
N SER A 62 18.49 3.40 -4.87
CA SER A 62 17.96 2.24 -4.16
C SER A 62 16.54 1.92 -4.60
N PHE A 63 16.23 0.63 -4.73
CA PHE A 63 14.88 0.14 -4.93
C PHE A 63 14.28 -0.32 -3.60
N TYR A 64 12.99 0.00 -3.41
CA TYR A 64 12.17 -0.53 -2.34
C TYR A 64 11.06 -1.38 -2.97
N GLY A 65 10.90 -2.62 -2.48
CA GLY A 65 9.96 -3.60 -3.00
C GLY A 65 8.83 -3.89 -2.01
N PHE A 66 7.62 -4.03 -2.52
CA PHE A 66 6.40 -4.23 -1.74
C PHE A 66 5.56 -5.34 -2.34
N ALA A 67 4.99 -6.20 -1.50
CA ALA A 67 4.14 -7.30 -1.95
C ALA A 67 2.81 -6.81 -2.54
N THR A 68 2.32 -5.66 -2.08
CA THR A 68 1.05 -5.07 -2.52
C THR A 68 1.20 -3.62 -2.95
N LYS A 69 0.30 -3.14 -3.82
CA LYS A 69 0.22 -1.72 -4.19
C LYS A 69 -0.10 -0.85 -2.97
N GLN A 70 -0.98 -1.32 -2.09
CA GLN A 70 -1.40 -0.60 -0.90
C GLN A 70 -0.21 -0.34 0.05
N GLU A 71 0.64 -1.35 0.28
CA GLU A 71 1.86 -1.19 1.08
C GLU A 71 2.78 -0.13 0.46
N ARG A 72 2.98 -0.15 -0.87
CA ARG A 72 3.78 0.84 -1.58
C ARG A 72 3.20 2.26 -1.48
N GLU A 73 1.89 2.42 -1.66
CA GLU A 73 1.26 3.75 -1.58
C GLU A 73 1.34 4.31 -0.15
N LEU A 74 1.17 3.46 0.86
CA LEU A 74 1.37 3.87 2.26
C LEU A 74 2.83 4.29 2.51
N TYR A 75 3.80 3.52 1.99
CA TYR A 75 5.21 3.90 2.03
C TYR A 75 5.46 5.26 1.37
N ARG A 76 4.89 5.49 0.18
CA ARG A 76 5.00 6.76 -0.55
C ARG A 76 4.44 7.92 0.25
N LEU A 77 3.31 7.76 0.92
CA LEU A 77 2.77 8.78 1.81
C LEU A 77 3.69 9.04 3.01
N LEU A 78 4.20 8.01 3.65
CA LEU A 78 5.09 8.14 4.81
C LEU A 78 6.33 8.97 4.48
N ILE A 79 6.98 8.73 3.34
CA ILE A 79 8.19 9.45 2.94
C ILE A 79 7.94 10.92 2.54
N THR A 80 6.68 11.34 2.35
CA THR A 80 6.35 12.78 2.15
C THR A 80 6.43 13.57 3.44
N VAL A 81 6.39 12.89 4.59
CA VAL A 81 6.42 13.55 5.90
C VAL A 81 7.84 13.95 6.25
N SER A 82 8.05 15.22 6.54
CA SER A 82 9.38 15.73 6.95
C SER A 82 9.88 15.03 8.22
N GLY A 83 11.05 14.43 8.14
CA GLY A 83 11.65 13.62 9.20
C GLY A 83 11.38 12.12 9.09
N VAL A 84 10.66 11.68 8.04
CA VAL A 84 10.49 10.26 7.71
C VAL A 84 11.25 9.97 6.42
N GLY A 85 12.40 9.33 6.53
CA GLY A 85 13.16 8.86 5.37
C GLY A 85 12.74 7.45 4.94
N SER A 86 13.26 7.02 3.79
CA SER A 86 12.98 5.70 3.19
C SER A 86 13.16 4.53 4.15
N ASN A 87 14.23 4.54 4.94
CA ASN A 87 14.49 3.51 5.95
C ASN A 87 13.48 3.55 7.10
N SER A 88 13.13 4.76 7.58
CA SER A 88 12.14 4.90 8.66
C SER A 88 10.77 4.41 8.23
N ALA A 89 10.33 4.76 7.02
CA ALA A 89 9.07 4.27 6.46
C ALA A 89 9.06 2.74 6.32
N ARG A 90 10.16 2.13 5.82
CA ARG A 90 10.30 0.68 5.73
C ARG A 90 10.25 0.01 7.12
N MET A 91 10.89 0.61 8.13
CA MET A 91 10.86 0.11 9.50
C MET A 91 9.44 0.17 10.10
N MET A 92 8.68 1.24 9.83
CA MET A 92 7.28 1.34 10.24
C MET A 92 6.44 0.22 9.62
N LEU A 93 6.56 -0.02 8.32
CA LEU A 93 5.87 -1.10 7.60
C LEU A 93 6.36 -2.50 8.00
N SER A 94 7.55 -2.62 8.57
CA SER A 94 8.03 -3.88 9.14
C SER A 94 7.46 -4.15 10.53
N ALA A 95 7.28 -3.10 11.33
CA ALA A 95 6.81 -3.22 12.71
C ALA A 95 5.28 -3.31 12.81
N ILE A 96 4.55 -2.68 11.89
CA ILE A 96 3.09 -2.54 11.93
C ILE A 96 2.54 -2.90 10.54
N ALA A 97 1.52 -3.76 10.51
CA ALA A 97 0.86 -4.12 9.25
C ALA A 97 0.23 -2.88 8.58
N PRO A 98 0.24 -2.78 7.23
CA PRO A 98 -0.23 -1.58 6.52
C PRO A 98 -1.64 -1.12 6.93
N GLY A 99 -2.58 -2.06 7.11
CA GLY A 99 -3.94 -1.75 7.54
C GLY A 99 -4.00 -1.17 8.95
N GLU A 100 -3.27 -1.76 9.90
CA GLU A 100 -3.19 -1.26 11.28
C GLU A 100 -2.50 0.10 11.35
N LEU A 101 -1.41 0.28 10.58
CA LEU A 101 -0.69 1.54 10.53
C LEU A 101 -1.61 2.67 10.02
N SER A 102 -2.40 2.39 9.00
CA SER A 102 -3.40 3.33 8.48
C SER A 102 -4.46 3.69 9.53
N GLN A 103 -4.94 2.70 10.30
CA GLN A 103 -5.89 2.93 11.39
C GLN A 103 -5.29 3.78 12.53
N TYR A 104 -4.04 3.50 12.94
CA TYR A 104 -3.38 4.28 13.98
C TYR A 104 -3.16 5.74 13.58
N ILE A 105 -2.82 5.98 12.30
CA ILE A 105 -2.70 7.35 11.79
C ILE A 105 -4.07 8.04 11.74
N ALA A 106 -5.10 7.37 11.23
CA ALA A 106 -6.46 7.91 11.14
C ALA A 106 -7.05 8.23 12.52
N SER A 107 -6.81 7.37 13.53
CA SER A 107 -7.28 7.55 14.90
C SER A 107 -6.42 8.52 15.72
N GLY A 108 -5.27 8.95 15.20
CA GLY A 108 -4.36 9.86 15.93
C GLY A 108 -3.58 9.17 17.06
N ASN A 109 -3.31 7.87 16.95
CA ASN A 109 -2.60 7.11 17.98
C ASN A 109 -1.07 7.24 17.84
N ASP A 110 -0.52 8.33 18.36
CA ASP A 110 0.91 8.64 18.32
C ASP A 110 1.78 7.68 19.17
N ARG A 111 1.20 7.09 20.22
CA ARG A 111 1.93 6.16 21.12
C ARG A 111 2.43 4.92 20.37
N VAL A 112 1.59 4.36 19.50
CA VAL A 112 1.99 3.19 18.70
C VAL A 112 3.05 3.57 17.68
N LEU A 113 2.94 4.73 17.06
CA LEU A 113 3.94 5.21 16.10
C LEU A 113 5.30 5.43 16.76
N THR A 114 5.35 5.95 17.99
CA THR A 114 6.59 6.17 18.74
C THR A 114 7.25 4.89 19.24
N SER A 115 6.55 3.75 19.24
CA SER A 115 7.16 2.45 19.56
C SER A 115 8.10 1.95 18.45
N VAL A 116 7.97 2.50 17.24
CA VAL A 116 8.85 2.14 16.12
C VAL A 116 10.20 2.83 16.30
N LYS A 117 11.28 2.03 16.25
CA LYS A 117 12.64 2.55 16.37
C LYS A 117 12.92 3.64 15.34
N GLY A 118 13.36 4.80 15.80
CA GLY A 118 13.68 5.95 14.97
C GLY A 118 12.53 6.93 14.74
N ILE A 119 11.35 6.67 15.30
CA ILE A 119 10.21 7.60 15.27
C ILE A 119 10.02 8.22 16.65
N GLY A 120 10.41 9.49 16.80
CA GLY A 120 10.18 10.25 18.01
C GLY A 120 8.78 10.86 18.08
N ALA A 121 8.37 11.33 19.27
CA ALA A 121 7.04 11.92 19.49
C ALA A 121 6.72 13.05 18.50
N LYS A 122 7.67 13.92 18.20
CA LYS A 122 7.50 15.02 17.25
C LYS A 122 7.25 14.52 15.80
N THR A 123 7.95 13.46 15.38
CA THR A 123 7.76 12.85 14.07
C THR A 123 6.42 12.12 14.01
N ALA A 124 6.03 11.38 15.07
CA ALA A 124 4.75 10.69 15.13
C ALA A 124 3.57 11.66 15.01
N GLN A 125 3.60 12.77 15.73
CA GLN A 125 2.58 13.82 15.63
C GLN A 125 2.51 14.42 14.24
N ARG A 126 3.65 14.67 13.59
CA ARG A 126 3.70 15.18 12.22
C ARG A 126 3.11 14.18 11.23
N ILE A 127 3.43 12.88 11.36
CA ILE A 127 2.83 11.82 10.53
C ILE A 127 1.30 11.88 10.62
N ILE A 128 0.75 11.99 11.83
CA ILE A 128 -0.70 12.07 12.04
C ILE A 128 -1.27 13.32 11.37
N VAL A 129 -0.70 14.50 11.63
CA VAL A 129 -1.20 15.75 11.07
C VAL A 129 -1.17 15.75 9.53
N ASP A 130 -0.07 15.31 8.94
CA ASP A 130 0.14 15.37 7.49
C ASP A 130 -0.64 14.29 6.72
N LEU A 131 -0.95 13.15 7.36
CA LEU A 131 -1.48 11.97 6.67
C LEU A 131 -2.90 11.57 7.07
N LYS A 132 -3.45 12.02 8.19
CA LYS A 132 -4.77 11.61 8.69
C LYS A 132 -5.87 11.70 7.63
N ASP A 133 -5.94 12.83 6.92
CA ASP A 133 -6.97 13.04 5.90
C ASP A 133 -6.67 12.32 4.57
N LYS A 134 -5.39 12.06 4.29
CA LYS A 134 -4.95 11.41 3.05
C LYS A 134 -5.11 9.88 3.11
N ILE A 135 -4.94 9.28 4.28
CA ILE A 135 -5.04 7.83 4.46
C ILE A 135 -6.44 7.31 4.18
N GLY A 136 -7.48 8.07 4.53
CA GLY A 136 -8.87 7.70 4.21
C GLY A 136 -9.13 7.52 2.72
N SER A 137 -8.38 8.22 1.87
CA SER A 137 -8.50 8.11 0.42
C SER A 137 -7.79 6.91 -0.21
N LEU A 138 -6.90 6.24 0.53
CA LEU A 138 -6.16 5.06 0.03
C LEU A 138 -6.98 3.77 0.03
N GLY A 139 -8.18 3.76 0.62
CA GLY A 139 -9.00 2.55 0.72
C GLY A 139 -8.33 1.41 1.50
N ILE A 140 -7.29 1.70 2.28
CA ILE A 140 -6.61 0.73 3.15
C ILE A 140 -7.47 0.54 4.40
N SER A 141 -8.58 -0.16 4.23
CA SER A 141 -9.36 -0.65 5.37
C SER A 141 -8.56 -1.77 6.02
N GLY A 142 -8.12 -1.55 7.25
CA GLY A 142 -7.49 -2.61 8.03
C GLY A 142 -8.48 -3.74 8.25
N GLU A 143 -8.40 -4.78 7.46
CA GLU A 143 -8.97 -6.04 7.85
C GLU A 143 -8.07 -6.64 8.94
N ALA A 144 -8.45 -6.41 10.20
CA ALA A 144 -8.16 -7.40 11.23
C ALA A 144 -8.81 -8.71 10.79
N PRO A 145 -8.21 -9.90 11.03
CA PRO A 145 -8.89 -11.16 10.85
C PRO A 145 -10.01 -11.24 11.88
N THR A 146 -11.13 -10.62 11.61
CA THR A 146 -12.36 -10.83 12.38
C THR A 146 -12.96 -12.14 11.93
N ALA A 147 -12.83 -13.13 12.80
CA ALA A 147 -13.67 -14.29 12.81
C ALA A 147 -15.15 -13.87 12.70
N MET A 148 -15.81 -14.46 11.71
CA MET A 148 -17.25 -14.73 11.62
C MET A 148 -18.22 -13.59 12.00
N SER A 149 -18.67 -12.85 11.02
CA SER A 149 -20.09 -12.52 10.90
C SER A 149 -20.47 -12.52 9.42
N GLY A 150 -21.56 -13.21 9.08
CA GLY A 150 -21.99 -13.51 7.71
C GLY A 150 -22.41 -12.27 6.94
N GLY A 151 -21.46 -11.60 6.32
CA GLY A 151 -21.67 -10.56 5.34
C GLY A 151 -21.13 -11.03 3.99
N VAL A 152 -21.81 -10.69 2.90
CA VAL A 152 -21.37 -10.97 1.54
C VAL A 152 -19.93 -10.47 1.38
N MET A 153 -18.98 -11.37 1.11
CA MET A 153 -17.59 -11.01 0.85
C MET A 153 -17.52 -10.21 -0.45
N ILE A 154 -17.50 -8.88 -0.35
CA ILE A 154 -17.34 -8.02 -1.54
C ILE A 154 -15.92 -8.24 -2.09
N ASN A 155 -15.82 -8.45 -3.40
CA ASN A 155 -14.53 -8.55 -4.08
C ASN A 155 -13.84 -7.17 -4.06
N HIS A 156 -12.94 -6.98 -3.10
CA HIS A 156 -12.24 -5.70 -2.87
C HIS A 156 -11.38 -5.29 -4.06
N GLU A 157 -10.80 -6.24 -4.79
CA GLU A 157 -9.97 -5.96 -5.95
C GLU A 157 -10.81 -5.33 -7.08
N VAL A 158 -11.98 -5.90 -7.36
CA VAL A 158 -12.94 -5.36 -8.33
C VAL A 158 -13.48 -4.01 -7.90
N LYS A 159 -13.73 -3.83 -6.60
CA LYS A 159 -14.18 -2.55 -6.04
C LYS A 159 -13.16 -1.44 -6.24
N ASP A 160 -11.92 -1.69 -5.84
CA ASP A 160 -10.86 -0.67 -5.89
C ASP A 160 -10.53 -0.28 -7.34
N GLU A 161 -10.52 -1.26 -8.26
CA GLU A 161 -10.28 -1.02 -9.67
C GLU A 161 -11.44 -0.23 -10.32
N ALA A 162 -12.68 -0.55 -9.98
CA ALA A 162 -13.87 0.17 -10.47
C ALA A 162 -13.93 1.60 -9.94
N VAL A 163 -13.63 1.83 -8.66
CA VAL A 163 -13.56 3.18 -8.06
C VAL A 163 -12.42 3.99 -8.69
N GLY A 164 -11.27 3.37 -8.91
CA GLY A 164 -10.14 3.98 -9.60
C GLY A 164 -10.50 4.45 -11.01
N ALA A 165 -11.17 3.60 -11.78
CA ALA A 165 -11.62 3.92 -13.14
C ALA A 165 -12.60 5.10 -13.15
N LEU A 166 -13.59 5.11 -12.25
CA LEU A 166 -14.56 6.21 -12.13
C LEU A 166 -13.89 7.53 -11.71
N THR A 167 -12.90 7.46 -10.84
CA THR A 167 -12.14 8.64 -10.42
C THR A 167 -11.32 9.22 -11.58
N MET A 168 -10.72 8.36 -12.42
CA MET A 168 -10.02 8.79 -13.65
C MET A 168 -10.98 9.43 -14.66
N LEU A 169 -12.26 9.06 -14.64
CA LEU A 169 -13.31 9.67 -15.46
C LEU A 169 -13.87 10.99 -14.86
N GLY A 170 -13.33 11.44 -13.72
CA GLY A 170 -13.65 12.72 -13.11
C GLY A 170 -14.74 12.67 -12.03
N PHE A 171 -15.19 11.49 -11.62
CA PHE A 171 -16.18 11.36 -10.54
C PHE A 171 -15.52 11.42 -9.16
N ALA A 172 -16.24 11.97 -8.17
CA ALA A 172 -15.74 12.06 -6.80
C ALA A 172 -15.52 10.66 -6.20
N PRO A 173 -14.35 10.37 -5.57
CA PRO A 173 -14.01 9.05 -5.04
C PRO A 173 -15.06 8.49 -4.05
N ALA A 174 -15.59 9.36 -3.17
CA ALA A 174 -16.60 8.97 -2.18
C ALA A 174 -17.94 8.55 -2.82
N ALA A 175 -18.38 9.25 -3.85
CA ALA A 175 -19.59 8.92 -4.60
C ALA A 175 -19.39 7.62 -5.38
N SER A 176 -18.25 7.47 -6.05
CA SER A 176 -17.86 6.25 -6.77
C SER A 176 -17.83 5.03 -5.87
N ALA A 177 -17.18 5.12 -4.71
CA ALA A 177 -17.08 4.03 -3.74
C ALA A 177 -18.47 3.60 -3.21
N LYS A 178 -19.37 4.53 -2.97
CA LYS A 178 -20.73 4.24 -2.49
C LYS A 178 -21.54 3.46 -3.54
N VAL A 179 -21.53 3.92 -4.79
CA VAL A 179 -22.27 3.29 -5.89
C VAL A 179 -21.69 1.91 -6.23
N VAL A 180 -20.37 1.79 -6.35
CA VAL A 180 -19.68 0.52 -6.62
C VAL A 180 -19.95 -0.50 -5.51
N THR A 181 -19.93 -0.08 -4.24
CA THR A 181 -20.23 -0.96 -3.11
C THR A 181 -21.68 -1.49 -3.18
N ALA A 182 -22.63 -0.64 -3.50
CA ALA A 182 -24.05 -1.07 -3.65
C ALA A 182 -24.20 -2.12 -4.78
N ILE A 183 -23.56 -1.90 -5.93
CA ILE A 183 -23.60 -2.83 -7.07
C ILE A 183 -22.98 -4.18 -6.70
N LEU A 184 -21.84 -4.20 -6.01
CA LEU A 184 -21.17 -5.44 -5.60
C LEU A 184 -21.87 -6.16 -4.44
N GLN A 185 -22.71 -5.47 -3.65
CA GLN A 185 -23.59 -6.09 -2.67
C GLN A 185 -24.75 -6.85 -3.33
N GLU A 186 -25.22 -6.37 -4.50
CA GLU A 186 -26.27 -7.06 -5.28
C GLU A 186 -25.70 -8.25 -6.06
N ASP A 187 -24.53 -8.09 -6.70
CA ASP A 187 -23.87 -9.18 -7.42
C ASP A 187 -22.35 -9.01 -7.37
N ASN A 188 -21.72 -9.81 -6.50
CA ASN A 188 -20.27 -9.81 -6.25
C ASN A 188 -19.46 -10.53 -7.33
N SER A 189 -20.10 -11.18 -8.30
CA SER A 189 -19.44 -11.91 -9.39
C SER A 189 -19.16 -11.03 -10.62
N LEU A 190 -19.64 -9.79 -10.63
CA LEU A 190 -19.53 -8.88 -11.76
C LEU A 190 -18.05 -8.52 -12.05
N PRO A 191 -17.61 -8.59 -13.30
CA PRO A 191 -16.30 -8.10 -13.68
C PRO A 191 -16.25 -6.55 -13.64
N VAL A 192 -15.06 -5.99 -13.39
CA VAL A 192 -14.81 -4.53 -13.24
C VAL A 192 -15.50 -3.69 -14.30
N GLY A 193 -15.39 -4.08 -15.57
CA GLY A 193 -15.99 -3.33 -16.69
C GLY A 193 -17.52 -3.24 -16.63
N GLN A 194 -18.19 -4.26 -16.09
CA GLN A 194 -19.65 -4.22 -15.88
C GLN A 194 -20.02 -3.37 -14.68
N VAL A 195 -19.25 -3.46 -13.59
CA VAL A 195 -19.43 -2.62 -12.40
C VAL A 195 -19.30 -1.14 -12.77
N VAL A 196 -18.25 -0.76 -13.51
CA VAL A 196 -18.06 0.63 -13.98
C VAL A 196 -19.22 1.07 -14.87
N LYS A 197 -19.68 0.22 -15.82
CA LYS A 197 -20.80 0.55 -16.70
C LYS A 197 -22.12 0.76 -15.94
N LEU A 198 -22.37 -0.02 -14.91
CA LEU A 198 -23.55 0.13 -14.06
C LEU A 198 -23.44 1.38 -13.19
N ALA A 199 -22.24 1.61 -12.63
CA ALA A 199 -21.97 2.78 -11.79
C ALA A 199 -22.15 4.09 -12.56
N LEU A 200 -21.70 4.16 -13.83
CA LEU A 200 -21.91 5.33 -14.71
C LEU A 200 -23.38 5.67 -14.95
N LYS A 201 -24.30 4.71 -14.83
CA LYS A 201 -25.74 4.96 -14.95
C LYS A 201 -26.38 5.47 -13.66
N GLN A 202 -25.76 5.23 -12.52
CA GLN A 202 -26.30 5.52 -11.19
C GLN A 202 -25.64 6.72 -10.52
N ILE A 203 -24.37 7.01 -10.89
CA ILE A 203 -23.64 8.13 -10.33
C ILE A 203 -24.11 9.44 -10.99
N LYS A 204 -24.47 10.40 -10.17
CA LYS A 204 -24.91 11.73 -10.59
C LYS A 204 -23.86 12.78 -10.27
#